data_d33b9e5f7d75f2f1d2dd6f24723d2658
#
_entry.id   d33b9e5f7d75f2f1d2dd6f24723d2658
#
_cell.length_a   1.000
_cell.length_b   1.000
_cell.length_c   1.000
_cell.angle_alpha   90.00
_cell.angle_beta   90.00
_cell.angle_gamma   90.00
#
_symmetry.space_group_name_H-M   'P 1'
#
loop_
_entity.id
_entity.type
_entity.pdbx_description
1 polymer ?
#
loop_
_entity_poly.entity_id
_entity_poly.type
_entity_poly.pdbx_seq_one_letter_code
_entity_poly.pdbx_strand_id
1 'polypeptide(L)'
;YFLFTHEYYEPATSERMADFTADKVFQKRVLTIILAKSTVILTGLSLDHALKACCVISCIALLYGFRGLLRETNPNPAAGSEFLIIVPLAWNYIALNGIYHSYDLPSLAFFCWGIVLFLRRRYAWFYLLYAIASLNRESTCFITIALFALLLRAPTKSIHVFPLREVVKYNRLLILHCTGQTVLWFIMKNSVEYVFRGNPGNYYEKTFSMYKFLGDAWAGKASWPYLTPETFLGNPRCFITLFAGIWIFVPLFWQFVPEQTKKLLWVAPPYLFGAILFANLMETRVYHEMNIIITACAVGGIHEWWRARHKKTC
;
A
#
# COMPACT_ATOMS: atom_id res chain seq x y z
N TYR A 1 0.26 -13.30 -17.88
CA TYR A 1 1.37 -13.02 -18.83
C TYR A 1 1.98 -11.65 -18.53
N PHE A 2 1.20 -10.56 -18.56
CA PHE A 2 1.69 -9.18 -18.31
C PHE A 2 2.43 -9.00 -17.00
N LEU A 3 2.03 -9.66 -15.93
CA LEU A 3 2.71 -9.62 -14.63
C LEU A 3 4.09 -10.30 -14.62
N PHE A 4 4.45 -10.96 -15.71
CA PHE A 4 5.59 -11.87 -15.78
C PHE A 4 6.50 -11.64 -16.97
N THR A 5 6.27 -10.60 -17.79
CA THR A 5 7.12 -10.31 -18.93
C THR A 5 8.28 -9.39 -18.57
N HIS A 6 9.40 -9.56 -19.24
CA HIS A 6 10.67 -8.84 -19.02
C HIS A 6 10.54 -7.31 -19.12
N GLU A 7 9.56 -6.82 -19.85
CA GLU A 7 9.39 -5.39 -20.16
C GLU A 7 9.02 -4.53 -18.94
N TYR A 8 8.52 -5.16 -17.86
CA TYR A 8 8.09 -4.46 -16.63
C TYR A 8 9.09 -4.53 -15.49
N TYR A 9 10.16 -5.26 -15.70
CA TYR A 9 11.34 -5.25 -14.84
C TYR A 9 12.41 -4.45 -15.54
N GLU A 10 13.03 -3.52 -14.87
CA GLU A 10 14.38 -3.15 -15.25
C GLU A 10 15.30 -4.32 -14.84
N PRO A 11 15.68 -5.24 -15.77
CA PRO A 11 16.51 -6.39 -15.42
C PRO A 11 17.81 -5.95 -14.75
N ALA A 12 18.40 -4.87 -15.26
CA ALA A 12 19.60 -4.26 -14.71
C ALA A 12 19.41 -3.80 -13.24
N THR A 13 18.24 -3.26 -12.88
CA THR A 13 17.98 -2.85 -11.48
C THR A 13 17.80 -4.07 -10.60
N SER A 14 17.08 -5.11 -11.06
CA SER A 14 16.88 -6.33 -10.29
C SER A 14 18.18 -7.10 -10.06
N GLU A 15 19.06 -7.19 -11.06
CA GLU A 15 20.39 -7.77 -10.95
C GLU A 15 21.27 -6.99 -9.96
N ARG A 16 21.34 -5.65 -10.08
CA ARG A 16 22.07 -4.81 -9.14
C ARG A 16 21.53 -4.94 -7.71
N MET A 17 20.21 -5.03 -7.54
CA MET A 17 19.62 -5.29 -6.21
C MET A 17 20.06 -6.65 -5.68
N ALA A 18 20.10 -7.69 -6.53
CA ALA A 18 20.55 -9.03 -6.14
C ALA A 18 22.03 -9.06 -5.77
N ASP A 19 22.84 -8.23 -6.38
CA ASP A 19 24.28 -8.09 -6.05
C ASP A 19 24.55 -7.05 -4.96
N PHE A 20 23.49 -6.47 -4.40
CA PHE A 20 23.57 -5.44 -3.37
C PHE A 20 24.32 -4.17 -3.78
N THR A 21 24.33 -3.87 -5.07
CA THR A 21 25.01 -2.71 -5.68
C THR A 21 24.06 -1.67 -6.26
N ALA A 22 22.75 -1.88 -6.16
CA ALA A 22 21.75 -0.95 -6.65
C ALA A 22 21.77 0.38 -5.89
N ASP A 23 21.22 1.41 -6.50
CA ASP A 23 21.03 2.71 -5.86
C ASP A 23 20.24 2.57 -4.56
N LYS A 24 20.54 3.41 -3.56
CA LYS A 24 19.92 3.38 -2.23
C LYS A 24 18.41 3.35 -2.26
N VAL A 25 17.78 4.07 -3.20
CA VAL A 25 16.30 4.12 -3.33
C VAL A 25 15.70 2.76 -3.62
N PHE A 26 16.40 1.90 -4.35
CA PHE A 26 15.96 0.54 -4.66
C PHE A 26 16.48 -0.46 -3.63
N GLN A 27 17.76 -0.34 -3.25
CA GLN A 27 18.45 -1.33 -2.42
C GLN A 27 17.87 -1.44 -1.00
N LYS A 28 17.20 -0.44 -0.49
CA LYS A 28 16.54 -0.50 0.82
C LYS A 28 15.33 -1.46 0.88
N ARG A 29 14.93 -2.04 -0.25
CA ARG A 29 13.81 -3.01 -0.38
C ARG A 29 14.36 -4.40 -0.61
N VAL A 30 14.95 -4.96 0.45
CA VAL A 30 15.80 -6.17 0.35
C VAL A 30 15.05 -7.49 0.40
N LEU A 31 13.84 -7.54 0.98
CA LEU A 31 13.18 -8.80 1.30
C LEU A 31 12.98 -9.69 0.06
N THR A 32 12.31 -9.17 -0.96
CA THR A 32 11.98 -9.98 -2.16
C THR A 32 13.24 -10.45 -2.87
N ILE A 33 14.27 -9.62 -2.90
CA ILE A 33 15.56 -9.98 -3.50
C ILE A 33 16.27 -11.08 -2.71
N ILE A 34 16.27 -10.99 -1.38
CA ILE A 34 16.83 -12.05 -0.51
C ILE A 34 16.09 -13.37 -0.74
N LEU A 35 14.75 -13.33 -0.79
CA LEU A 35 13.95 -14.53 -1.04
C LEU A 35 14.23 -15.11 -2.42
N ALA A 36 14.30 -14.28 -3.47
CA ALA A 36 14.61 -14.75 -4.82
C ALA A 36 16.02 -15.35 -4.89
N LYS A 37 17.02 -14.69 -4.30
CA LYS A 37 18.40 -15.20 -4.26
C LYS A 37 18.51 -16.51 -3.49
N SER A 38 17.80 -16.63 -2.38
CA SER A 38 17.71 -17.89 -1.63
C SER A 38 17.07 -19.00 -2.48
N THR A 39 16.02 -18.66 -3.23
CA THR A 39 15.37 -19.62 -4.16
C THR A 39 16.32 -20.07 -5.25
N VAL A 40 17.09 -19.15 -5.87
CA VAL A 40 18.12 -19.47 -6.85
C VAL A 40 19.13 -20.47 -6.28
N ILE A 41 19.64 -20.21 -5.09
CA ILE A 41 20.63 -21.08 -4.43
C ILE A 41 20.07 -22.47 -4.14
N LEU A 42 18.83 -22.56 -3.68
CA LEU A 42 18.20 -23.81 -3.28
C LEU A 42 17.70 -24.65 -4.46
N THR A 43 17.29 -24.02 -5.56
CA THR A 43 16.59 -24.71 -6.66
C THR A 43 17.36 -24.73 -7.97
N GLY A 44 18.41 -23.91 -8.13
CA GLY A 44 19.12 -23.70 -9.40
C GLY A 44 18.33 -22.89 -10.45
N LEU A 45 17.17 -22.33 -10.10
CA LEU A 45 16.39 -21.46 -10.99
C LEU A 45 17.15 -20.16 -11.32
N SER A 46 16.87 -19.55 -12.46
CA SER A 46 17.38 -18.20 -12.74
C SER A 46 16.73 -17.17 -11.80
N LEU A 47 17.40 -16.05 -11.57
CA LEU A 47 16.88 -14.95 -10.74
C LEU A 47 15.52 -14.46 -11.24
N ASP A 48 15.34 -14.34 -12.55
CA ASP A 48 14.08 -13.94 -13.18
C ASP A 48 12.93 -14.90 -12.83
N HIS A 49 13.15 -16.22 -12.94
CA HIS A 49 12.14 -17.21 -12.55
C HIS A 49 11.84 -17.19 -11.06
N ALA A 50 12.84 -16.97 -10.22
CA ALA A 50 12.66 -16.86 -8.78
C ALA A 50 11.85 -15.60 -8.42
N LEU A 51 12.10 -14.46 -9.05
CA LEU A 51 11.32 -13.24 -8.87
C LEU A 51 9.87 -13.39 -9.35
N LYS A 52 9.66 -14.04 -10.49
CA LYS A 52 8.31 -14.37 -11.00
C LYS A 52 7.55 -15.28 -10.03
N ALA A 53 8.22 -16.29 -9.48
CA ALA A 53 7.63 -17.16 -8.45
C ALA A 53 7.23 -16.36 -7.19
N CYS A 54 8.08 -15.45 -6.72
CA CYS A 54 7.75 -14.55 -5.61
C CYS A 54 6.52 -13.69 -5.93
N CYS A 55 6.37 -13.18 -7.16
CA CYS A 55 5.20 -12.44 -7.59
C CYS A 55 3.92 -13.29 -7.57
N VAL A 56 3.97 -14.52 -8.08
CA VAL A 56 2.81 -15.46 -8.05
C VAL A 56 2.37 -15.74 -6.62
N ILE A 57 3.32 -16.09 -5.75
CA ILE A 57 3.05 -16.38 -4.33
C ILE A 57 2.44 -15.13 -3.67
N SER A 58 2.97 -13.95 -3.97
CA SER A 58 2.46 -12.68 -3.43
C SER A 58 1.05 -12.35 -3.92
N CYS A 59 0.72 -12.64 -5.20
CA CYS A 59 -0.64 -12.52 -5.71
C CYS A 59 -1.62 -13.42 -4.97
N ILE A 60 -1.26 -14.68 -4.77
CA ILE A 60 -2.08 -15.64 -4.01
C ILE A 60 -2.25 -15.14 -2.57
N ALA A 61 -1.16 -14.75 -1.92
CA ALA A 61 -1.18 -14.20 -0.56
C ALA A 61 -2.04 -12.93 -0.47
N LEU A 62 -1.99 -12.04 -1.49
CA LEU A 62 -2.81 -10.85 -1.57
C LEU A 62 -4.30 -11.20 -1.66
N LEU A 63 -4.70 -12.13 -2.52
CA LEU A 63 -6.11 -12.54 -2.65
C LEU A 63 -6.66 -13.07 -1.32
N TYR A 64 -5.93 -13.97 -0.65
CA TYR A 64 -6.32 -14.48 0.66
C TYR A 64 -6.31 -13.39 1.74
N GLY A 65 -5.31 -12.51 1.73
CA GLY A 65 -5.23 -11.38 2.64
C GLY A 65 -6.37 -10.38 2.44
N PHE A 66 -6.69 -10.05 1.19
CA PHE A 66 -7.79 -9.15 0.85
C PHE A 66 -9.15 -9.74 1.21
N ARG A 67 -9.37 -11.04 0.94
CA ARG A 67 -10.54 -11.77 1.43
C ARG A 67 -10.65 -11.71 2.95
N GLY A 68 -9.53 -11.90 3.65
CA GLY A 68 -9.47 -11.74 5.11
C GLY A 68 -9.87 -10.34 5.54
N LEU A 69 -9.31 -9.30 4.92
CA LEU A 69 -9.63 -7.90 5.19
C LEU A 69 -11.12 -7.59 4.99
N LEU A 70 -11.70 -8.03 3.87
CA LEU A 70 -13.13 -7.87 3.61
C LEU A 70 -13.97 -8.52 4.70
N ARG A 71 -13.61 -9.70 5.18
CA ARG A 71 -14.35 -10.40 6.25
C ARG A 71 -14.26 -9.69 7.60
N GLU A 72 -13.15 -9.05 7.90
CA GLU A 72 -12.96 -8.31 9.16
C GLU A 72 -13.62 -6.93 9.13
N THR A 73 -13.77 -6.33 7.94
CA THR A 73 -14.29 -4.96 7.81
C THR A 73 -15.71 -4.88 7.26
N ASN A 74 -16.21 -5.95 6.67
CA ASN A 74 -17.56 -6.08 6.15
C ASN A 74 -18.25 -7.30 6.80
N PRO A 75 -19.38 -7.13 7.48
CA PRO A 75 -20.08 -8.25 8.13
C PRO A 75 -20.55 -9.34 7.18
N ASN A 76 -20.75 -9.03 5.91
CA ASN A 76 -21.29 -9.96 4.91
C ASN A 76 -20.58 -9.80 3.56
N PRO A 77 -19.31 -10.18 3.43
CA PRO A 77 -18.61 -10.07 2.16
C PRO A 77 -19.17 -11.05 1.13
N ALA A 78 -19.36 -10.59 -0.10
CA ALA A 78 -19.77 -11.48 -1.19
C ALA A 78 -18.66 -12.49 -1.51
N ALA A 79 -19.03 -13.73 -1.79
CA ALA A 79 -18.07 -14.75 -2.23
C ALA A 79 -17.46 -14.33 -3.58
N GLY A 80 -16.14 -14.48 -3.71
CA GLY A 80 -15.44 -14.12 -4.94
C GLY A 80 -15.14 -12.62 -5.09
N SER A 81 -15.63 -11.75 -4.19
CA SER A 81 -15.37 -10.30 -4.27
C SER A 81 -13.88 -9.94 -4.11
N GLU A 82 -13.10 -10.83 -3.52
CA GLU A 82 -11.65 -10.68 -3.40
C GLU A 82 -10.93 -10.59 -4.75
N PHE A 83 -11.48 -11.19 -5.80
CA PHE A 83 -10.89 -11.12 -7.14
C PHE A 83 -10.97 -9.73 -7.77
N LEU A 84 -11.86 -8.86 -7.28
CA LEU A 84 -11.98 -7.50 -7.80
C LEU A 84 -10.73 -6.65 -7.55
N ILE A 85 -9.85 -7.01 -6.60
CA ILE A 85 -8.57 -6.33 -6.42
C ILE A 85 -7.64 -6.47 -7.63
N ILE A 86 -7.82 -7.52 -8.43
CA ILE A 86 -7.02 -7.74 -9.64
C ILE A 86 -7.29 -6.65 -10.68
N VAL A 87 -8.52 -6.13 -10.73
CA VAL A 87 -8.94 -5.15 -11.74
C VAL A 87 -8.08 -3.87 -11.71
N PRO A 88 -7.97 -3.12 -10.60
CA PRO A 88 -7.12 -1.92 -10.56
C PRO A 88 -5.63 -2.24 -10.70
N LEU A 89 -5.20 -3.42 -10.25
CA LEU A 89 -3.80 -3.84 -10.42
C LEU A 89 -3.48 -4.11 -11.90
N ALA A 90 -4.32 -4.87 -12.60
CA ALA A 90 -4.15 -5.13 -14.03
C ALA A 90 -4.28 -3.85 -14.85
N TRP A 91 -5.21 -2.97 -14.50
CA TRP A 91 -5.41 -1.69 -15.17
C TRP A 91 -4.17 -0.80 -15.13
N ASN A 92 -3.52 -0.71 -13.99
CA ASN A 92 -2.29 0.06 -13.84
C ASN A 92 -1.19 -0.41 -14.79
N TYR A 93 -1.13 -1.70 -15.10
CA TYR A 93 -0.19 -2.23 -16.09
C TYR A 93 -0.61 -1.96 -17.53
N ILE A 94 -1.85 -2.32 -17.85
CA ILE A 94 -2.32 -2.38 -19.24
C ILE A 94 -2.60 -0.98 -19.79
N ALA A 95 -3.25 -0.12 -19.00
CA ALA A 95 -3.75 1.15 -19.48
C ALA A 95 -2.89 2.35 -19.08
N LEU A 96 -2.17 2.27 -17.99
CA LEU A 96 -1.36 3.36 -17.47
C LEU A 96 0.15 3.12 -17.62
N ASN A 97 0.55 2.06 -18.34
CA ASN A 97 1.94 1.66 -18.51
C ASN A 97 2.74 1.68 -17.19
N GLY A 98 2.08 1.26 -16.12
CA GLY A 98 2.68 1.25 -14.80
C GLY A 98 3.80 0.22 -14.71
N ILE A 99 4.95 0.64 -14.20
CA ILE A 99 6.07 -0.27 -13.93
C ILE A 99 5.86 -0.89 -12.55
N TYR A 100 5.98 -2.21 -12.46
CA TYR A 100 6.01 -2.91 -11.18
C TYR A 100 7.40 -3.41 -10.85
N HIS A 101 7.75 -3.30 -9.59
CA HIS A 101 8.93 -3.94 -9.06
C HIS A 101 8.55 -5.19 -8.25
N SER A 102 9.50 -6.09 -8.10
CA SER A 102 9.32 -7.37 -7.38
C SER A 102 8.77 -7.23 -5.96
N TYR A 103 8.96 -6.09 -5.33
CA TYR A 103 8.51 -5.79 -3.96
C TYR A 103 7.11 -5.17 -3.87
N ASP A 104 6.47 -4.80 -4.99
CA ASP A 104 5.17 -4.10 -4.97
C ASP A 104 4.03 -5.03 -4.56
N LEU A 105 3.89 -6.20 -5.19
CA LEU A 105 2.85 -7.18 -4.83
C LEU A 105 2.99 -7.73 -3.40
N PRO A 106 4.20 -8.09 -2.92
CA PRO A 106 4.39 -8.43 -1.52
C PRO A 106 3.94 -7.34 -0.55
N SER A 107 4.18 -6.04 -0.86
CA SER A 107 3.72 -4.94 -0.01
C SER A 107 2.22 -4.95 0.20
N LEU A 108 1.44 -5.19 -0.86
CA LEU A 108 -0.02 -5.26 -0.79
C LEU A 108 -0.50 -6.45 0.02
N ALA A 109 0.14 -7.60 -0.16
CA ALA A 109 -0.15 -8.80 0.62
C ALA A 109 0.13 -8.54 2.11
N PHE A 110 1.28 -7.96 2.44
CA PHE A 110 1.64 -7.59 3.81
C PHE A 110 0.69 -6.58 4.42
N PHE A 111 0.23 -5.59 3.65
CA PHE A 111 -0.74 -4.61 4.12
C PHE A 111 -2.05 -5.29 4.53
N CYS A 112 -2.60 -6.16 3.69
CA CYS A 112 -3.82 -6.90 4.00
C CYS A 112 -3.64 -7.82 5.22
N TRP A 113 -2.62 -8.67 5.20
CA TRP A 113 -2.37 -9.64 6.27
C TRP A 113 -2.01 -8.97 7.59
N GLY A 114 -1.27 -7.86 7.56
CA GLY A 114 -0.97 -7.09 8.77
C GLY A 114 -2.24 -6.65 9.49
N ILE A 115 -3.18 -6.05 8.76
CA ILE A 115 -4.47 -5.64 9.33
C ILE A 115 -5.24 -6.85 9.85
N VAL A 116 -5.36 -7.92 9.06
CA VAL A 116 -6.11 -9.14 9.42
C VAL A 116 -5.53 -9.80 10.68
N LEU A 117 -4.23 -10.02 10.75
CA LEU A 117 -3.60 -10.66 11.90
C LEU A 117 -3.80 -9.85 13.18
N PHE A 118 -3.69 -8.52 13.09
CA PHE A 118 -3.92 -7.66 14.25
C PHE A 118 -5.36 -7.69 14.72
N LEU A 119 -6.33 -7.57 13.82
CA LEU A 119 -7.76 -7.63 14.15
C LEU A 119 -8.14 -8.99 14.77
N ARG A 120 -7.53 -10.08 14.31
CA ARG A 120 -7.67 -11.42 14.89
C ARG A 120 -6.88 -11.64 16.19
N ARG A 121 -6.25 -10.60 16.71
CA ARG A 121 -5.42 -10.65 17.94
C ARG A 121 -4.26 -11.64 17.87
N ARG A 122 -3.78 -11.96 16.68
CA ARG A 122 -2.60 -12.81 16.45
C ARG A 122 -1.32 -11.96 16.51
N TYR A 123 -1.08 -11.29 17.63
CA TYR A 123 -0.05 -10.27 17.78
C TYR A 123 1.37 -10.75 17.49
N ALA A 124 1.73 -11.97 17.92
CA ALA A 124 3.05 -12.50 17.64
C ALA A 124 3.32 -12.61 16.14
N TRP A 125 2.37 -13.19 15.39
CA TRP A 125 2.45 -13.29 13.94
C TRP A 125 2.38 -11.93 13.25
N PHE A 126 1.60 -11.01 13.79
CA PHE A 126 1.54 -9.64 13.31
C PHE A 126 2.89 -8.94 13.40
N TYR A 127 3.55 -8.95 14.58
CA TYR A 127 4.83 -8.27 14.75
C TYR A 127 5.95 -8.92 13.92
N LEU A 128 5.95 -10.25 13.78
CA LEU A 128 6.86 -10.95 12.88
C LEU A 128 6.65 -10.50 11.42
N LEU A 129 5.39 -10.51 10.95
CA LEU A 129 5.04 -10.06 9.60
C LEU A 129 5.39 -8.59 9.40
N TYR A 130 5.13 -7.74 10.38
CA TYR A 130 5.40 -6.31 10.32
C TYR A 130 6.90 -6.01 10.18
N ALA A 131 7.74 -6.72 10.93
CA ALA A 131 9.19 -6.62 10.80
C ALA A 131 9.66 -7.05 9.41
N ILE A 132 9.18 -8.21 8.92
CA ILE A 132 9.48 -8.72 7.58
C ILE A 132 9.01 -7.76 6.49
N ALA A 133 7.78 -7.24 6.60
CA ALA A 133 7.22 -6.28 5.66
C ALA A 133 8.03 -4.97 5.61
N SER A 134 8.58 -4.54 6.75
CA SER A 134 9.43 -3.34 6.81
C SER A 134 10.76 -3.48 6.05
N LEU A 135 11.22 -4.71 5.82
CA LEU A 135 12.36 -5.01 4.92
C LEU A 135 11.95 -4.98 3.45
N ASN A 136 10.65 -5.05 3.17
CA ASN A 136 10.15 -5.05 1.80
C ASN A 136 9.87 -3.62 1.29
N ARG A 137 9.20 -2.80 2.11
CA ARG A 137 8.86 -1.42 1.71
C ARG A 137 8.57 -0.53 2.91
N GLU A 138 8.92 0.74 2.82
CA GLU A 138 8.70 1.73 3.88
C GLU A 138 7.21 2.02 4.13
N SER A 139 6.36 1.84 3.12
CA SER A 139 4.91 2.00 3.23
C SER A 139 4.24 1.07 4.24
N THR A 140 4.97 0.10 4.80
CA THR A 140 4.52 -0.74 5.92
C THR A 140 4.02 0.07 7.11
N CYS A 141 4.54 1.29 7.35
CA CYS A 141 4.05 2.18 8.40
C CYS A 141 2.56 2.54 8.26
N PHE A 142 2.00 2.49 7.05
CA PHE A 142 0.56 2.74 6.84
C PHE A 142 -0.35 1.65 7.41
N ILE A 143 0.16 0.46 7.69
CA ILE A 143 -0.55 -0.56 8.47
C ILE A 143 -0.88 -0.02 9.86
N THR A 144 0.08 0.66 10.50
CA THR A 144 -0.12 1.29 11.82
C THR A 144 -1.22 2.34 11.77
N ILE A 145 -1.24 3.17 10.74
CA ILE A 145 -2.27 4.21 10.54
C ILE A 145 -3.63 3.56 10.30
N ALA A 146 -3.70 2.52 9.48
CA ALA A 146 -4.93 1.78 9.20
C ALA A 146 -5.50 1.15 10.49
N LEU A 147 -4.66 0.53 11.30
CA LEU A 147 -5.07 -0.06 12.58
C LEU A 147 -5.53 1.00 13.58
N PHE A 148 -4.83 2.14 13.64
CA PHE A 148 -5.26 3.26 14.47
C PHE A 148 -6.63 3.75 14.05
N ALA A 149 -6.87 3.98 12.76
CA ALA A 149 -8.15 4.43 12.22
C ALA A 149 -9.28 3.43 12.49
N LEU A 150 -9.04 2.14 12.27
CA LEU A 150 -10.03 1.08 12.47
C LEU A 150 -10.46 0.92 13.94
N LEU A 151 -9.50 1.01 14.85
CA LEU A 151 -9.69 0.64 16.25
C LEU A 151 -9.87 1.83 17.17
N LEU A 152 -9.66 3.07 16.68
CA LEU A 152 -9.86 4.28 17.47
C LEU A 152 -11.30 4.33 17.97
N ARG A 153 -11.45 4.40 19.28
CA ARG A 153 -12.72 4.58 19.97
C ARG A 153 -12.93 6.04 20.31
N ALA A 154 -13.97 6.64 19.72
CA ALA A 154 -14.39 7.97 20.12
C ALA A 154 -15.18 7.89 21.44
N PRO A 155 -14.97 8.77 22.41
CA PRO A 155 -15.81 8.86 23.58
C PRO A 155 -17.23 9.28 23.15
N THR A 156 -18.24 8.57 23.66
CA THR A 156 -19.67 8.68 23.25
C THR A 156 -20.36 9.98 23.69
N LYS A 157 -19.66 10.87 24.38
CA LYS A 157 -20.24 12.14 24.89
C LYS A 157 -19.83 13.32 24.03
N SER A 158 -20.86 13.97 23.48
CA SER A 158 -20.89 15.35 22.93
C SER A 158 -19.65 15.86 22.17
N ILE A 159 -19.84 16.17 20.90
CA ILE A 159 -18.85 16.62 19.90
C ILE A 159 -18.10 17.91 20.27
N HIS A 160 -18.47 18.63 21.33
CA HIS A 160 -18.01 20.01 21.55
C HIS A 160 -16.65 20.19 22.19
N VAL A 161 -16.09 19.19 22.87
CA VAL A 161 -14.70 19.22 23.35
C VAL A 161 -14.20 17.78 23.44
N PHE A 162 -13.29 17.38 22.56
CA PHE A 162 -12.56 16.12 22.68
C PHE A 162 -11.47 16.29 23.76
N PRO A 163 -11.67 15.86 24.99
CA PRO A 163 -10.60 15.90 25.97
C PRO A 163 -9.58 14.83 25.56
N LEU A 164 -8.45 15.27 25.02
CA LEU A 164 -7.35 14.40 24.58
C LEU A 164 -7.02 13.32 25.64
N ARG A 165 -7.14 13.69 26.92
CA ARG A 165 -6.93 12.78 28.05
C ARG A 165 -7.87 11.59 28.05
N GLU A 166 -9.13 11.77 27.71
CA GLU A 166 -10.12 10.67 27.64
C GLU A 166 -9.85 9.78 26.43
N VAL A 167 -9.53 10.35 25.26
CA VAL A 167 -9.16 9.57 24.06
C VAL A 167 -7.93 8.70 24.38
N VAL A 168 -6.92 9.24 25.02
CA VAL A 168 -5.71 8.48 25.42
C VAL A 168 -6.07 7.38 26.40
N LYS A 169 -6.90 7.65 27.40
CA LYS A 169 -7.31 6.67 28.41
C LYS A 169 -8.03 5.47 27.77
N TYR A 170 -9.02 5.73 26.88
CA TYR A 170 -9.79 4.67 26.22
C TYR A 170 -9.00 3.90 25.18
N ASN A 171 -7.96 4.49 24.59
CA ASN A 171 -7.17 3.89 23.53
C ASN A 171 -5.73 3.55 23.97
N ARG A 172 -5.45 3.48 25.27
CA ARG A 172 -4.09 3.28 25.79
C ARG A 172 -3.36 2.08 25.18
N LEU A 173 -4.04 0.93 25.08
CA LEU A 173 -3.45 -0.27 24.48
C LEU A 173 -3.19 -0.11 22.98
N LEU A 174 -4.13 0.52 22.27
CA LEU A 174 -3.95 0.82 20.86
C LEU A 174 -2.76 1.76 20.64
N ILE A 175 -2.64 2.82 21.43
CA ILE A 175 -1.51 3.76 21.36
C ILE A 175 -0.19 3.02 21.63
N LEU A 176 -0.15 2.15 22.64
CA LEU A 176 1.04 1.34 22.93
C LEU A 176 1.44 0.45 21.75
N HIS A 177 0.47 -0.22 21.10
CA HIS A 177 0.73 -1.00 19.91
C HIS A 177 1.22 -0.14 18.74
N CYS A 178 0.60 1.01 18.48
CA CYS A 178 1.02 1.92 17.41
C CYS A 178 2.44 2.47 17.67
N THR A 179 2.75 2.83 18.91
CA THR A 179 4.11 3.26 19.29
C THR A 179 5.13 2.14 19.07
N GLY A 180 4.83 0.92 19.53
CA GLY A 180 5.71 -0.24 19.31
C GLY A 180 5.95 -0.55 17.84
N GLN A 181 4.90 -0.47 17.01
CA GLN A 181 4.99 -0.63 15.55
C GLN A 181 5.88 0.46 14.93
N THR A 182 5.66 1.72 15.31
CA THR A 182 6.45 2.86 14.80
C THR A 182 7.93 2.71 15.16
N VAL A 183 8.23 2.34 16.41
CA VAL A 183 9.61 2.09 16.86
C VAL A 183 10.23 0.94 16.07
N LEU A 184 9.53 -0.18 15.93
CA LEU A 184 10.01 -1.34 15.16
C LEU A 184 10.27 -0.96 13.71
N TRP A 185 9.33 -0.26 13.05
CA TRP A 185 9.53 0.22 11.69
C TRP A 185 10.75 1.13 11.56
N PHE A 186 10.94 2.05 12.50
CA PHE A 186 12.06 2.97 12.50
C PHE A 186 13.40 2.22 12.66
N ILE A 187 13.46 1.24 13.56
CA ILE A 187 14.64 0.38 13.75
C ILE A 187 14.96 -0.37 12.45
N MET A 188 13.97 -1.06 11.87
CA MET A 188 14.15 -1.85 10.66
C MET A 188 14.63 -0.98 9.49
N LYS A 189 13.98 0.16 9.28
CA LYS A 189 14.34 1.12 8.24
C LYS A 189 15.79 1.61 8.39
N ASN A 190 16.15 2.12 9.57
CA ASN A 190 17.49 2.66 9.78
C ASN A 190 18.57 1.56 9.71
N SER A 191 18.26 0.33 10.16
CA SER A 191 19.19 -0.79 10.01
C SER A 191 19.52 -1.07 8.55
N VAL A 192 18.49 -1.11 7.68
CA VAL A 192 18.70 -1.31 6.24
C VAL A 192 19.46 -0.12 5.62
N GLU A 193 19.08 1.10 5.95
CA GLU A 193 19.77 2.30 5.46
C GLU A 193 21.24 2.32 5.91
N TYR A 194 21.53 1.89 7.14
CA TYR A 194 22.90 1.79 7.64
C TYR A 194 23.73 0.75 6.88
N VAL A 195 23.16 -0.44 6.60
CA VAL A 195 23.84 -1.49 5.83
C VAL A 195 24.21 -1.01 4.44
N PHE A 196 23.32 -0.31 3.76
CA PHE A 196 23.51 0.14 2.38
C PHE A 196 23.95 1.62 2.26
N ARG A 197 24.49 2.20 3.32
CA ARG A 197 24.95 3.60 3.30
C ARG A 197 26.05 3.89 2.26
N GLY A 198 26.82 2.88 1.87
CA GLY A 198 27.88 2.98 0.86
C GLY A 198 27.38 2.93 -0.59
N ASN A 199 26.14 2.52 -0.84
CA ASN A 199 25.61 2.43 -2.19
C ASN A 199 25.42 3.83 -2.81
N PRO A 200 25.42 3.95 -4.16
CA PRO A 200 25.19 5.22 -4.84
C PRO A 200 23.76 5.74 -4.63
N GLY A 201 23.53 6.98 -5.06
CA GLY A 201 22.22 7.62 -5.06
C GLY A 201 21.72 8.11 -3.70
N ASN A 202 20.48 8.51 -3.65
CA ASN A 202 19.78 9.01 -2.47
C ASN A 202 18.77 7.98 -1.95
N TYR A 203 18.43 8.05 -0.66
CA TYR A 203 17.39 7.19 -0.08
C TYR A 203 15.96 7.53 -0.54
N TYR A 204 15.74 8.74 -1.02
CA TYR A 204 14.44 9.23 -1.47
C TYR A 204 14.50 9.68 -2.92
N GLU A 205 13.41 9.44 -3.64
CA GLU A 205 13.23 9.96 -5.00
C GLU A 205 13.01 11.46 -4.93
N LYS A 206 14.04 12.24 -5.26
CA LYS A 206 13.96 13.72 -5.19
C LYS A 206 13.54 14.35 -6.52
N THR A 207 13.66 13.62 -7.62
CA THR A 207 13.56 14.19 -8.96
C THR A 207 12.15 14.65 -9.30
N PHE A 208 11.13 13.95 -8.81
CA PHE A 208 9.72 14.21 -9.09
C PHE A 208 8.89 14.42 -7.82
N SER A 209 9.52 14.73 -6.71
CA SER A 209 8.82 15.00 -5.46
C SER A 209 8.40 16.48 -5.36
N MET A 210 7.32 16.74 -4.64
CA MET A 210 6.89 18.09 -4.31
C MET A 210 7.99 18.87 -3.55
N TYR A 211 8.84 18.18 -2.80
CA TYR A 211 9.97 18.78 -2.10
C TYR A 211 10.94 19.46 -3.07
N LYS A 212 11.28 18.80 -4.18
CA LYS A 212 12.12 19.41 -5.23
C LYS A 212 11.39 20.54 -5.92
N PHE A 213 10.10 20.34 -6.25
CA PHE A 213 9.27 21.37 -6.86
C PHE A 213 9.24 22.64 -6.02
N LEU A 214 8.99 22.54 -4.72
CA LEU A 214 8.98 23.69 -3.82
C LEU A 214 10.36 24.36 -3.73
N GLY A 215 11.45 23.59 -3.72
CA GLY A 215 12.80 24.11 -3.77
C GLY A 215 13.11 24.83 -5.09
N ASP A 216 12.71 24.26 -6.21
CA ASP A 216 12.90 24.84 -7.54
C ASP A 216 12.01 26.08 -7.74
N ALA A 217 10.77 26.07 -7.20
CA ALA A 217 9.88 27.23 -7.19
C ALA A 217 10.46 28.38 -6.38
N TRP A 218 10.98 28.08 -5.19
CA TRP A 218 11.65 29.08 -4.35
C TRP A 218 12.88 29.68 -5.01
N ALA A 219 13.62 28.85 -5.78
CA ALA A 219 14.77 29.29 -6.54
C ALA A 219 14.44 29.99 -7.88
N GLY A 220 13.17 30.20 -8.20
CA GLY A 220 12.71 30.79 -9.47
C GLY A 220 12.96 29.89 -10.70
N LYS A 221 13.22 28.59 -10.48
CA LYS A 221 13.54 27.62 -11.53
C LYS A 221 12.39 26.66 -11.84
N ALA A 222 11.21 26.87 -11.25
CA ALA A 222 10.11 25.93 -11.35
C ALA A 222 9.51 25.90 -12.75
N SER A 223 9.68 24.80 -13.46
CA SER A 223 8.66 24.29 -14.37
C SER A 223 7.85 23.25 -13.61
N TRP A 224 6.53 23.34 -13.66
CA TRP A 224 5.66 22.37 -13.01
C TRP A 224 5.55 21.08 -13.85
N PRO A 225 6.45 20.10 -13.69
CA PRO A 225 6.48 18.90 -14.54
C PRO A 225 5.26 18.01 -14.34
N TYR A 226 4.51 18.23 -13.24
CA TYR A 226 3.37 17.39 -12.87
C TYR A 226 2.05 17.77 -13.53
N LEU A 227 1.98 18.95 -14.17
CA LEU A 227 0.78 19.45 -14.83
C LEU A 227 0.89 19.42 -16.36
N THR A 228 1.92 18.81 -16.92
CA THR A 228 1.96 18.61 -18.38
C THR A 228 0.91 17.56 -18.79
N PRO A 229 0.32 17.67 -20.01
CA PRO A 229 -0.66 16.71 -20.50
C PRO A 229 -0.14 15.26 -20.54
N GLU A 230 1.16 15.10 -20.51
CA GLU A 230 1.88 13.82 -20.51
C GLU A 230 1.95 13.18 -19.14
N THR A 231 1.67 13.95 -18.08
CA THR A 231 1.79 13.47 -16.70
C THR A 231 0.43 13.00 -16.17
N PHE A 232 0.49 12.05 -15.25
CA PHE A 232 -0.67 11.52 -14.56
C PHE A 232 -1.57 12.62 -13.95
N LEU A 233 -1.00 13.64 -13.31
CA LEU A 233 -1.75 14.74 -12.70
C LEU A 233 -2.25 15.77 -13.71
N GLY A 234 -1.57 15.92 -14.85
CA GLY A 234 -1.96 16.83 -15.93
C GLY A 234 -2.99 16.22 -16.90
N ASN A 235 -3.19 14.91 -16.87
CA ASN A 235 -4.12 14.22 -17.76
C ASN A 235 -5.39 13.80 -17.01
N PRO A 236 -6.54 14.47 -17.22
CA PRO A 236 -7.80 14.11 -16.58
C PRO A 236 -8.22 12.66 -16.81
N ARG A 237 -7.86 12.06 -17.94
CA ARG A 237 -8.15 10.65 -18.23
C ARG A 237 -7.40 9.73 -17.28
N CYS A 238 -6.13 10.01 -16.99
CA CYS A 238 -5.35 9.23 -16.02
C CYS A 238 -5.95 9.35 -14.62
N PHE A 239 -6.38 10.54 -14.21
CA PHE A 239 -7.03 10.74 -12.91
C PHE A 239 -8.37 10.00 -12.82
N ILE A 240 -9.22 10.08 -13.83
CA ILE A 240 -10.52 9.39 -13.84
C ILE A 240 -10.32 7.87 -13.81
N THR A 241 -9.34 7.36 -14.52
CA THR A 241 -9.07 5.92 -14.62
C THR A 241 -8.17 5.40 -13.51
N LEU A 242 -7.69 6.26 -12.62
CA LEU A 242 -6.97 5.83 -11.42
C LEU A 242 -7.79 4.77 -10.68
N PHE A 243 -7.13 3.71 -10.23
CA PHE A 243 -7.79 2.55 -9.63
C PHE A 243 -8.83 1.88 -10.54
N ALA A 244 -8.64 1.92 -11.87
CA ALA A 244 -9.59 1.44 -12.88
C ALA A 244 -10.97 2.11 -12.78
N GLY A 245 -11.06 3.33 -12.31
CA GLY A 245 -12.34 4.01 -12.08
C GLY A 245 -13.16 3.48 -10.90
N ILE A 246 -12.69 2.47 -10.18
CA ILE A 246 -13.42 1.85 -9.06
C ILE A 246 -13.72 2.88 -7.95
N TRP A 247 -12.88 3.89 -7.79
CA TRP A 247 -13.07 4.95 -6.80
C TRP A 247 -14.42 5.69 -6.95
N ILE A 248 -15.00 5.74 -8.17
CA ILE A 248 -16.28 6.39 -8.44
C ILE A 248 -17.42 5.71 -7.67
N PHE A 249 -17.32 4.41 -7.46
CA PHE A 249 -18.33 3.65 -6.70
C PHE A 249 -18.32 3.99 -5.20
N VAL A 250 -17.23 4.51 -4.67
CA VAL A 250 -17.15 4.87 -3.24
C VAL A 250 -18.14 6.00 -2.89
N PRO A 251 -18.13 7.18 -3.52
CA PRO A 251 -19.13 8.20 -3.25
C PRO A 251 -20.53 7.80 -3.68
N LEU A 252 -20.71 7.08 -4.79
CA LEU A 252 -22.03 6.64 -5.26
C LEU A 252 -22.73 5.72 -4.26
N PHE A 253 -22.00 4.85 -3.59
CA PHE A 253 -22.54 3.90 -2.63
C PHE A 253 -22.15 4.24 -1.17
N TRP A 254 -21.74 5.47 -0.90
CA TRP A 254 -21.21 5.89 0.40
C TRP A 254 -22.05 5.48 1.60
N GLN A 255 -23.37 5.66 1.50
CA GLN A 255 -24.32 5.31 2.58
C GLN A 255 -24.34 3.80 2.89
N PHE A 256 -23.97 2.96 1.94
CA PHE A 256 -23.94 1.50 2.06
C PHE A 256 -22.55 0.96 2.40
N VAL A 257 -21.49 1.77 2.30
CA VAL A 257 -20.14 1.33 2.68
C VAL A 257 -20.13 0.98 4.17
N PRO A 258 -19.67 -0.22 4.57
CA PRO A 258 -19.60 -0.59 5.97
C PRO A 258 -18.75 0.39 6.77
N GLU A 259 -19.18 0.75 7.98
CA GLU A 259 -18.51 1.78 8.80
C GLU A 259 -17.05 1.43 9.11
N GLN A 260 -16.75 0.16 9.33
CA GLN A 260 -15.36 -0.26 9.53
C GLN A 260 -14.51 -0.05 8.28
N THR A 261 -15.07 -0.31 7.09
CA THR A 261 -14.37 -0.10 5.82
C THR A 261 -14.16 1.40 5.56
N LYS A 262 -15.15 2.27 5.89
CA LYS A 262 -14.99 3.73 5.80
C LYS A 262 -13.82 4.24 6.61
N LYS A 263 -13.57 3.68 7.79
CA LYS A 263 -12.45 4.09 8.64
C LYS A 263 -11.09 3.88 7.97
N LEU A 264 -10.96 2.91 7.07
CA LEU A 264 -9.71 2.72 6.31
C LEU A 264 -9.36 3.92 5.43
N LEU A 265 -10.35 4.70 4.98
CA LEU A 265 -10.10 5.90 4.19
C LEU A 265 -9.32 6.98 4.95
N TRP A 266 -9.29 6.94 6.29
CA TRP A 266 -8.42 7.82 7.08
C TRP A 266 -6.93 7.58 6.88
N VAL A 267 -6.55 6.50 6.20
CA VAL A 267 -5.17 6.29 5.74
C VAL A 267 -4.83 7.23 4.58
N ALA A 268 -5.82 7.65 3.77
CA ALA A 268 -5.58 8.42 2.56
C ALA A 268 -4.89 9.78 2.81
N PRO A 269 -5.29 10.64 3.76
CA PRO A 269 -4.62 11.91 3.97
C PRO A 269 -3.13 11.77 4.32
N PRO A 270 -2.70 10.99 5.33
CA PRO A 270 -1.28 10.84 5.64
C PRO A 270 -0.52 10.09 4.53
N TYR A 271 -1.18 9.16 3.82
CA TYR A 271 -0.59 8.45 2.69
C TYR A 271 -0.28 9.42 1.53
N LEU A 272 -1.25 10.21 1.13
CA LEU A 272 -1.09 11.21 0.06
C LEU A 272 -0.06 12.28 0.47
N PHE A 273 -0.08 12.72 1.71
CA PHE A 273 0.93 13.64 2.23
C PHE A 273 2.35 13.07 2.12
N GLY A 274 2.54 11.81 2.53
CA GLY A 274 3.82 11.12 2.38
C GLY A 274 4.22 10.93 0.91
N ALA A 275 3.27 10.59 0.05
CA ALA A 275 3.52 10.45 -1.39
C ALA A 275 3.94 11.79 -2.03
N ILE A 276 3.25 12.89 -1.69
CA ILE A 276 3.57 14.23 -2.19
C ILE A 276 4.98 14.64 -1.78
N LEU A 277 5.41 14.33 -0.56
CA LEU A 277 6.72 14.75 -0.06
C LEU A 277 7.87 13.90 -0.57
N PHE A 278 7.70 12.60 -0.69
CA PHE A 278 8.82 11.66 -0.79
C PHE A 278 8.76 10.72 -2.00
N ALA A 279 7.63 10.65 -2.71
CA ALA A 279 7.46 9.71 -3.80
C ALA A 279 7.45 10.40 -5.17
N ASN A 280 7.63 9.60 -6.21
CA ASN A 280 7.39 10.01 -7.58
C ASN A 280 5.89 9.94 -7.87
N LEU A 281 5.19 11.07 -7.84
CA LEU A 281 3.75 11.15 -8.06
C LEU A 281 3.30 10.73 -9.47
N MET A 282 4.25 10.61 -10.40
CA MET A 282 4.01 10.15 -11.78
C MET A 282 3.80 8.64 -11.84
N GLU A 283 4.24 7.91 -10.83
CA GLU A 283 4.16 6.47 -10.81
C GLU A 283 2.87 5.98 -10.16
N THR A 284 2.04 5.27 -10.93
CA THR A 284 0.77 4.71 -10.43
C THR A 284 0.97 3.73 -9.26
N ARG A 285 2.12 3.06 -9.21
CA ARG A 285 2.49 2.15 -8.11
C ARG A 285 2.62 2.83 -6.74
N VAL A 286 2.83 4.14 -6.72
CA VAL A 286 2.86 4.92 -5.47
C VAL A 286 1.51 4.86 -4.75
N TYR A 287 0.42 4.57 -5.46
CA TYR A 287 -0.94 4.54 -4.92
C TYR A 287 -1.47 3.12 -4.66
N HIS A 288 -0.60 2.11 -4.68
CA HIS A 288 -1.02 0.70 -4.63
C HIS A 288 -1.78 0.32 -3.36
N GLU A 289 -1.34 0.76 -2.17
CA GLU A 289 -2.05 0.46 -0.93
C GLU A 289 -3.45 1.08 -0.92
N MET A 290 -3.63 2.21 -1.60
CA MET A 290 -4.94 2.83 -1.78
C MET A 290 -5.87 1.98 -2.68
N ASN A 291 -5.33 1.19 -3.63
CA ASN A 291 -6.14 0.23 -4.38
C ASN A 291 -6.90 -0.74 -3.45
N ILE A 292 -6.23 -1.23 -2.40
CA ILE A 292 -6.85 -2.13 -1.42
C ILE A 292 -8.02 -1.44 -0.72
N ILE A 293 -7.79 -0.24 -0.23
CA ILE A 293 -8.78 0.52 0.55
C ILE A 293 -9.98 0.89 -0.31
N ILE A 294 -9.72 1.45 -1.49
CA ILE A 294 -10.76 1.90 -2.42
C ILE A 294 -11.58 0.72 -2.94
N THR A 295 -10.92 -0.38 -3.31
CA THR A 295 -11.62 -1.59 -3.76
C THR A 295 -12.47 -2.18 -2.63
N ALA A 296 -11.97 -2.23 -1.40
CA ALA A 296 -12.74 -2.70 -0.25
C ALA A 296 -13.99 -1.85 0.00
N CYS A 297 -13.87 -0.52 -0.10
CA CYS A 297 -15.00 0.40 0.05
C CYS A 297 -16.04 0.21 -1.07
N ALA A 298 -15.59 0.16 -2.32
CA ALA A 298 -16.47 -0.01 -3.48
C ALA A 298 -17.22 -1.35 -3.42
N VAL A 299 -16.50 -2.43 -3.18
CA VAL A 299 -17.07 -3.79 -3.05
C VAL A 299 -18.08 -3.86 -1.91
N GLY A 300 -17.72 -3.35 -0.73
CA GLY A 300 -18.60 -3.33 0.43
C GLY A 300 -19.87 -2.50 0.17
N GLY A 301 -19.72 -1.32 -0.42
CA GLY A 301 -20.84 -0.43 -0.73
C GLY A 301 -21.80 -1.02 -1.75
N ILE A 302 -21.30 -1.54 -2.87
CA ILE A 302 -22.10 -2.17 -3.92
C ILE A 302 -22.86 -3.40 -3.36
N HIS A 303 -22.18 -4.24 -2.60
CA HIS A 303 -22.79 -5.46 -2.06
C HIS A 303 -23.91 -5.16 -1.06
N GLU A 304 -23.71 -4.24 -0.11
CA GLU A 304 -24.74 -3.87 0.86
C GLU A 304 -25.92 -3.13 0.18
N TRP A 305 -25.66 -2.30 -0.82
CA TRP A 305 -26.72 -1.70 -1.64
C TRP A 305 -27.56 -2.75 -2.35
N TRP A 306 -26.93 -3.74 -2.96
CA TRP A 306 -27.61 -4.82 -3.66
C TRP A 306 -28.49 -5.64 -2.68
N ARG A 307 -27.97 -5.98 -1.51
CA ARG A 307 -28.72 -6.68 -0.46
C ARG A 307 -29.92 -5.87 0.04
N ALA A 308 -29.74 -4.56 0.24
CA ALA A 308 -30.83 -3.70 0.72
C ALA A 308 -32.00 -3.64 -0.28
N ARG A 309 -31.74 -3.74 -1.59
CA ARG A 309 -32.75 -3.79 -2.61
C ARG A 309 -33.49 -5.12 -2.63
N HIS A 310 -32.79 -6.24 -2.53
CA HIS A 310 -33.43 -7.57 -2.63
C HIS A 310 -34.10 -8.01 -1.35
N LYS A 311 -33.79 -7.46 -0.20
CA LYS A 311 -34.56 -7.71 1.05
C LYS A 311 -35.97 -7.11 1.06
N LYS A 312 -36.23 -6.14 0.17
CA LYS A 312 -37.59 -5.54 0.05
C LYS A 312 -38.53 -6.32 -0.86
N THR A 313 -38.03 -7.34 -1.53
CA THR A 313 -38.78 -8.16 -2.50
C THR A 313 -39.12 -9.55 -1.98
N CYS A 314 -38.70 -9.90 -0.77
CA CYS A 314 -39.12 -11.07 0.01
C CYS A 314 -39.89 -10.63 1.23
#